data_d05c6b8c622a40dcc6e3ce4b560f70d9
#
_entry.id   d05c6b8c622a40dcc6e3ce4b560f70d9
#
_cell.length_a   1.000
_cell.length_b   1.000
_cell.length_c   1.000
_cell.angle_alpha   90.00
_cell.angle_beta   90.00
_cell.angle_gamma   90.00
#
_symmetry.space_group_name_H-M   'P 1'
#
loop_
_entity.id
_entity.type
_entity.pdbx_description
1 polymer ?
#
loop_
_entity_poly.entity_id
_entity_poly.type
_entity_poly.pdbx_seq_one_letter_code
_entity_poly.pdbx_strand_id
1 'polypeptide(L)' 'DILVIDKSLEAREGDMAVCFVDGEFTLKHLHFHEGRVTLRPANPDYPEIEVDEGMDFALWGVVTYVIKKIR' A
#
# COMPACT_ATOMS: atom_id res chain seq x y z
N ASP A 1 3.16 -3.63 16.65
CA ASP A 1 4.09 -3.09 15.66
C ASP A 1 3.85 -1.60 15.45
N ILE A 2 4.91 -0.87 15.19
CA ILE A 2 4.85 0.56 14.89
C ILE A 2 5.27 0.76 13.44
N LEU A 3 4.45 1.48 12.68
CA LEU A 3 4.78 1.86 11.32
C LEU A 3 5.24 3.32 11.28
N VAL A 4 6.36 3.57 10.63
CA VAL A 4 6.79 4.94 10.30
C VAL A 4 6.40 5.21 8.85
N ILE A 5 5.60 6.24 8.65
CA ILE A 5 5.02 6.57 7.36
C ILE A 5 5.47 7.95 6.94
N ASP A 6 5.97 8.05 5.71
CA ASP A 6 6.35 9.33 5.12
C ASP A 6 5.33 9.68 4.02
N LYS A 7 4.61 10.76 4.23
CA LYS A 7 3.57 11.23 3.30
C LYS A 7 4.14 12.08 2.16
N SER A 8 5.41 12.48 2.26
CA SER A 8 6.06 13.31 1.25
C SER A 8 6.75 12.51 0.14
N LEU A 9 6.97 11.21 0.37
CA LEU A 9 7.67 10.37 -0.60
C LEU A 9 6.76 9.99 -1.76
N GLU A 10 7.33 10.04 -2.96
CA GLU A 10 6.71 9.45 -4.13
C GLU A 10 6.87 7.93 -4.07
N ALA A 11 5.77 7.20 -4.24
CA ALA A 11 5.78 5.75 -4.19
C ALA A 11 6.49 5.15 -5.40
N ARG A 12 7.27 4.08 -5.15
CA ARG A 12 8.04 3.35 -6.15
C ARG A 12 7.60 1.89 -6.21
N GLU A 13 8.01 1.21 -7.27
CA GLU A 13 7.77 -0.22 -7.44
C GLU A 13 8.21 -1.00 -6.19
N GLY A 14 7.31 -1.81 -5.67
CA GLY A 14 7.56 -2.66 -4.50
C GLY A 14 7.42 -1.98 -3.14
N ASP A 15 7.17 -0.67 -3.10
CA ASP A 15 6.99 0.02 -1.83
C ASP A 15 5.77 -0.50 -1.08
N MET A 16 5.90 -0.56 0.24
CA MET A 16 4.76 -0.79 1.13
C MET A 16 4.13 0.55 1.45
N ALA A 17 2.82 0.64 1.35
CA ALA A 17 2.11 1.88 1.55
C ALA A 17 0.80 1.69 2.29
N VAL A 18 0.39 2.74 2.98
CA VAL A 18 -0.96 2.84 3.51
C VAL A 18 -1.84 3.42 2.42
N CYS A 19 -2.83 2.66 2.00
CA CYS A 19 -3.76 3.01 0.95
C CYS A 19 -5.18 3.13 1.51
N PHE A 20 -5.93 4.07 0.97
CA PHE A 20 -7.36 4.17 1.20
C PHE A 20 -8.07 3.59 -0.03
N VAL A 21 -8.84 2.53 0.18
CA VAL A 21 -9.54 1.82 -0.90
C VAL A 21 -10.99 1.64 -0.49
N ASP A 22 -11.90 2.25 -1.25
CA ASP A 22 -13.36 2.11 -1.08
C ASP A 22 -13.82 2.23 0.37
N GLY A 23 -13.31 3.25 1.08
CA GLY A 23 -13.71 3.58 2.43
C GLY A 23 -12.87 2.98 3.56
N GLU A 24 -11.85 2.18 3.22
CA GLU A 24 -11.02 1.51 4.21
C GLU A 24 -9.53 1.82 4.02
N PHE A 25 -8.83 2.04 5.14
CA PHE A 25 -7.38 2.07 5.14
C PHE A 25 -6.83 0.66 5.14
N THR A 26 -5.83 0.41 4.32
CA THR A 26 -5.19 -0.89 4.21
C THR A 26 -3.71 -0.75 3.89
N LEU A 27 -2.91 -1.70 4.34
CA LEU A 27 -1.49 -1.75 4.09
C LEU A 27 -1.23 -2.69 2.92
N LYS A 28 -0.62 -2.18 1.87
CA LYS A 28 -0.39 -2.93 0.63
C LYS A 28 0.98 -2.67 0.05
N HIS A 29 1.50 -3.64 -0.70
CA HIS A 29 2.65 -3.46 -1.57
C HIS A 29 2.16 -2.95 -2.92
N LEU A 30 2.85 -1.93 -3.44
CA LEU A 30 2.49 -1.29 -4.70
C LEU A 30 3.31 -1.91 -5.85
N HIS A 31 2.62 -2.27 -6.92
CA HIS A 31 3.26 -2.71 -8.15
C HIS A 31 2.75 -1.89 -9.32
N PHE A 32 3.69 -1.32 -10.06
CA PHE A 32 3.40 -0.47 -11.21
C PHE A 32 3.77 -1.22 -12.49
N HIS A 33 2.84 -1.32 -13.41
CA HIS A 33 3.05 -2.00 -14.68
C HIS A 33 2.22 -1.33 -15.77
N GLU A 34 2.89 -0.86 -16.82
CA GLU A 34 2.23 -0.25 -17.98
C GLU A 34 1.21 0.84 -17.63
N GLY A 35 1.57 1.72 -16.68
CA GLY A 35 0.70 2.79 -16.23
C GLY A 35 -0.42 2.36 -15.29
N ARG A 36 -0.44 1.11 -14.88
CA ARG A 36 -1.41 0.56 -13.94
C ARG A 36 -0.79 0.30 -12.58
N VAL A 37 -1.61 0.35 -11.55
CA VAL A 37 -1.19 0.08 -10.17
C VAL A 37 -1.93 -1.15 -9.66
N THR A 38 -1.17 -2.12 -9.15
CA THR A 38 -1.69 -3.30 -8.48
C THR A 38 -1.32 -3.25 -7.02
N LEU A 39 -2.29 -3.49 -6.16
CA LEU A 39 -2.10 -3.54 -4.71
C LEU A 39 -1.99 -5.01 -4.30
N ARG A 40 -0.83 -5.40 -3.78
CA ARG A 40 -0.62 -6.77 -3.28
C ARG A 40 -0.70 -6.79 -1.77
N PRO A 41 -1.55 -7.65 -1.19
CA PRO A 41 -1.64 -7.79 0.25
C PRO A 41 -0.37 -8.44 0.81
N ALA A 42 -0.06 -8.16 2.08
CA ALA A 42 1.03 -8.84 2.77
C ALA A 42 0.71 -10.32 2.98
N ASN A 43 -0.57 -10.67 3.14
CA ASN A 43 -1.01 -12.05 3.26
C ASN A 43 -1.42 -12.59 1.89
N PRO A 44 -0.74 -13.63 1.36
CA PRO A 44 -1.04 -14.18 0.03
C PRO A 44 -2.42 -14.83 -0.09
N ASP A 45 -3.11 -15.07 1.02
CA ASP A 45 -4.47 -15.63 1.02
C ASP A 45 -5.52 -14.62 0.55
N TYR A 46 -5.17 -13.33 0.51
CA TYR A 46 -6.05 -12.29 0.00
C TYR A 46 -5.74 -11.97 -1.45
N PRO A 47 -6.75 -11.59 -2.25
CA PRO A 47 -6.52 -11.29 -3.67
C PRO A 47 -5.77 -9.97 -3.87
N GLU A 48 -5.06 -9.88 -4.99
CA GLU A 48 -4.53 -8.62 -5.48
C GLU A 48 -5.66 -7.73 -5.96
N ILE A 49 -5.47 -6.41 -5.84
CA ILE A 49 -6.45 -5.42 -6.29
C ILE A 49 -5.78 -4.57 -7.36
N GLU A 50 -6.33 -4.60 -8.59
CA GLU A 50 -5.93 -3.66 -9.63
C GLU A 50 -6.73 -2.37 -9.46
N VAL A 51 -6.02 -1.24 -9.33
CA VAL A 51 -6.67 0.06 -9.18
C VAL A 51 -7.23 0.51 -10.51
N ASP A 52 -8.51 0.87 -10.54
CA ASP A 52 -9.18 1.38 -11.73
C ASP A 52 -9.90 2.70 -11.43
N GLU A 53 -10.43 3.34 -12.48
CA GLU A 53 -11.08 4.65 -12.38
C GLU A 53 -12.38 4.62 -11.59
N GLY A 54 -13.00 3.46 -11.45
CA GLY A 54 -14.24 3.32 -10.68
C GLY A 54 -14.02 3.20 -9.18
N MET A 55 -12.78 3.08 -8.75
CA MET A 55 -12.45 2.90 -7.34
C MET A 55 -12.20 4.22 -6.65
N ASP A 56 -12.64 4.31 -5.40
CA ASP A 56 -12.25 5.39 -4.50
C ASP A 56 -10.90 5.01 -3.88
N PHE A 57 -9.82 5.50 -4.49
CA PHE A 57 -8.46 5.15 -4.11
C PHE A 57 -7.64 6.39 -3.80
N ALA A 58 -6.90 6.34 -2.70
CA ALA A 58 -5.90 7.34 -2.38
C ALA A 58 -4.68 6.69 -1.74
N LEU A 59 -3.50 7.13 -2.14
CA LEU A 59 -2.25 6.76 -1.49
C LEU A 59 -2.02 7.72 -0.33
N TRP A 60 -2.05 7.18 0.89
CA TRP A 60 -1.92 8.02 2.08
C TRP A 60 -0.47 8.29 2.46
N GLY A 61 0.40 7.29 2.37
CA GLY A 61 1.83 7.45 2.63
C GLY A 61 2.61 6.17 2.43
N VAL A 62 3.93 6.33 2.26
CA VAL A 62 4.86 5.21 2.07
C VAL A 62 5.41 4.78 3.43
N VAL A 63 5.40 3.49 3.68
CA VAL A 63 5.97 2.92 4.92
C VAL A 63 7.49 2.83 4.76
N THR A 64 8.21 3.52 5.62
CA THR A 64 9.68 3.56 5.60
C THR A 64 10.31 2.61 6.61
N TYR A 65 9.64 2.38 7.74
CA TYR A 65 10.12 1.47 8.78
C TYR A 65 8.97 0.71 9.41
N VAL A 66 9.24 -0.52 9.78
CA VAL A 66 8.36 -1.32 10.63
C VAL A 66 9.16 -1.66 11.89
N ILE A 67 8.67 -1.20 13.04
CA ILE A 67 9.29 -1.48 14.34
C ILE A 67 8.46 -2.56 15.00
N LYS A 68 9.07 -3.72 15.23
CA LYS A 68 8.40 -4.87 15.84
C LYS A 68 8.91 -5.11 17.25
N LYS A 69 7.97 -5.36 18.15
CA LYS A 69 8.31 -5.88 19.47
C LYS A 69 8.45 -7.40 19.35
N ILE A 70 9.60 -7.92 19.67
CA ILE A 70 9.86 -9.37 19.60
C ILE A 70 9.30 -10.07 20.86
N ARG A 71 9.33 -9.34 21.97
CA ARG A 71 8.82 -9.93 23.20
C ARG A 71 8.29 -8.89 24.19
#